data_408838a9be249e0282245590bd9bfecf
#
_entry.id   408838a9be249e0282245590bd9bfecf
#
_cell.length_a   1.000
_cell.length_b   1.000
_cell.length_c   1.000
_cell.angle_alpha   90.00
_cell.angle_beta   90.00
_cell.angle_gamma   90.00
#
_symmetry.space_group_name_H-M   'P 1'
#
loop_
_entity.id
_entity.type
_entity.pdbx_description
1 polymer ?
#
loop_
_entity_poly.entity_id
_entity_poly.type
_entity_poly.pdbx_seq_one_letter_code
_entity_poly.pdbx_strand_id
1 'polypeptide(L)'
;MIKSYMRVIVAGCLLGLLDLPAAAQAPAVKLTLDFTIQGQQSPFVLASEAGHFARAGVNVQVDRGYGSADAITKVASGAYDMAFADIGALIQFDGRQDKAKLISVLQIYDVAPMVVLSLKKANISKPGDLAGKRVASPPASSTRVMFPLLAVANGLDSAAVNWIDVTPQLREMLLVQGQADATTALITDVPGIEHLGVADRDLNIMRFSDFGVALYGHCLLTTPEFADKNPEVMKEVVKTVVEAWKIAIAHPDNAIAAIKKRDPLIEEKVERARLEVVLKNAILTDRVRRMGLGDVEPARMHQTIDMVAKTFNLPVLDANSIYRADYLPPHADMQLQ
;
A
#
# COMPACT_ATOMS: atom_id res chain seq x y z
N MET A 1 83.21 44.59 13.81
CA MET A 1 81.80 44.72 14.15
C MET A 1 80.98 44.74 12.85
N ILE A 2 80.55 43.61 12.36
CA ILE A 2 79.75 43.52 11.14
C ILE A 2 78.52 42.69 11.50
N LYS A 3 77.31 43.34 11.50
CA LYS A 3 75.99 42.69 11.76
C LYS A 3 75.48 42.13 10.47
N SER A 4 75.34 40.81 10.41
CA SER A 4 74.71 40.07 9.31
C SER A 4 73.15 40.05 9.54
N TYR A 5 72.40 40.56 8.58
CA TYR A 5 70.89 40.46 8.57
C TYR A 5 70.50 39.23 7.76
N MET A 6 69.96 38.28 8.44
CA MET A 6 69.30 37.07 7.80
C MET A 6 67.88 37.41 7.44
N ARG A 7 67.57 37.44 6.14
CA ARG A 7 66.20 37.59 5.60
C ARG A 7 65.49 36.22 5.56
N VAL A 8 64.47 36.05 6.39
CA VAL A 8 63.59 34.91 6.33
C VAL A 8 62.52 35.18 5.27
N ILE A 9 62.54 34.39 4.20
CA ILE A 9 61.44 34.37 3.19
C ILE A 9 60.36 33.37 3.68
N VAL A 10 59.25 33.92 4.10
CA VAL A 10 58.06 33.09 4.38
C VAL A 10 57.28 32.90 3.08
N ALA A 11 57.38 31.70 2.50
CA ALA A 11 56.56 31.29 1.36
C ALA A 11 55.17 30.90 1.88
N GLY A 12 54.16 31.77 1.69
CA GLY A 12 52.78 31.48 2.00
C GLY A 12 52.17 30.54 0.95
N CYS A 13 51.96 29.27 1.28
CA CYS A 13 51.11 28.38 0.51
C CYS A 13 49.65 28.78 0.67
N LEU A 14 49.06 29.49 -0.31
CA LEU A 14 47.64 29.61 -0.45
C LEU A 14 47.06 28.24 -0.90
N LEU A 15 46.58 27.45 0.04
CA LEU A 15 45.69 26.33 -0.24
C LEU A 15 44.32 26.91 -0.63
N GLY A 16 44.05 26.97 -1.94
CA GLY A 16 42.71 27.23 -2.44
C GLY A 16 41.79 26.08 -2.02
N LEU A 17 40.96 26.31 -1.03
CA LEU A 17 39.81 25.47 -0.73
C LEU A 17 38.86 25.59 -1.93
N LEU A 18 38.86 24.58 -2.81
CA LEU A 18 37.81 24.37 -3.77
C LEU A 18 36.56 24.01 -2.97
N ASP A 19 35.68 24.98 -2.72
CA ASP A 19 34.30 24.74 -2.29
C ASP A 19 33.62 23.93 -3.39
N LEU A 20 33.65 22.60 -3.26
CA LEU A 20 32.75 21.74 -4.01
C LEU A 20 31.35 22.13 -3.55
N PRO A 21 30.45 22.54 -4.46
CA PRO A 21 29.08 22.79 -4.09
C PRO A 21 28.53 21.50 -3.48
N ALA A 22 28.14 21.55 -2.21
CA ALA A 22 27.37 20.48 -1.60
C ALA A 22 26.12 20.33 -2.46
N ALA A 23 26.04 19.23 -3.22
CA ALA A 23 24.83 18.92 -3.99
C ALA A 23 23.69 18.91 -2.97
N ALA A 24 22.83 19.93 -3.05
CA ALA A 24 21.64 20.00 -2.20
C ALA A 24 20.87 18.72 -2.43
N GLN A 25 20.82 17.89 -1.39
CA GLN A 25 20.10 16.62 -1.46
C GLN A 25 18.65 16.97 -1.79
N ALA A 26 18.11 16.41 -2.90
CA ALA A 26 16.73 16.63 -3.28
C ALA A 26 15.83 16.34 -2.06
N PRO A 27 14.80 17.15 -1.81
CA PRO A 27 13.89 16.93 -0.69
C PRO A 27 13.34 15.52 -0.77
N ALA A 28 13.23 14.86 0.39
CA ALA A 28 12.74 13.49 0.45
C ALA A 28 11.25 13.46 0.12
N VAL A 29 10.85 12.60 -0.82
CA VAL A 29 9.46 12.22 -1.05
C VAL A 29 9.03 11.34 0.12
N LYS A 30 8.01 11.75 0.85
CA LYS A 30 7.45 10.98 1.96
C LYS A 30 6.34 10.06 1.45
N LEU A 31 6.57 8.77 1.53
CA LEU A 31 5.62 7.73 1.15
C LEU A 31 5.14 6.97 2.40
N THR A 32 3.84 7.02 2.69
CA THR A 32 3.22 6.19 3.74
C THR A 32 2.61 4.92 3.13
N LEU A 33 2.80 3.80 3.80
CA LEU A 33 2.13 2.56 3.46
C LEU A 33 0.72 2.53 4.04
N ASP A 34 -0.09 1.60 3.55
CA ASP A 34 -1.48 1.39 4.01
C ASP A 34 -1.54 0.80 5.42
N PHE A 35 -0.52 0.03 5.83
CA PHE A 35 -0.56 -0.74 7.08
C PHE A 35 0.83 -0.89 7.71
N THR A 36 0.94 -1.75 8.74
CA THR A 36 2.23 -2.17 9.29
C THR A 36 3.06 -2.85 8.22
N ILE A 37 4.37 -2.76 8.32
CA ILE A 37 5.26 -3.42 7.37
C ILE A 37 5.17 -4.93 7.57
N GLN A 38 4.69 -5.60 6.52
CA GLN A 38 4.50 -7.03 6.40
C GLN A 38 4.97 -7.48 5.01
N GLY A 39 4.88 -8.77 4.70
CA GLY A 39 5.33 -9.33 3.43
C GLY A 39 4.79 -8.62 2.20
N GLN A 40 3.51 -8.24 2.19
CA GLN A 40 2.88 -7.54 1.08
C GLN A 40 3.34 -6.09 0.90
N GLN A 41 3.94 -5.45 1.89
CA GLN A 41 4.57 -4.13 1.75
C GLN A 41 6.08 -4.22 1.48
N SER A 42 6.64 -5.43 1.52
CA SER A 42 8.09 -5.63 1.37
C SER A 42 8.72 -5.09 0.08
N PRO A 43 8.03 -5.01 -1.09
CA PRO A 43 8.61 -4.42 -2.29
C PRO A 43 8.95 -2.92 -2.14
N PHE A 44 8.16 -2.17 -1.38
CA PHE A 44 8.45 -0.76 -1.09
C PHE A 44 9.69 -0.62 -0.18
N VAL A 45 9.79 -1.50 0.80
CA VAL A 45 10.95 -1.56 1.71
C VAL A 45 12.18 -2.00 0.94
N LEU A 46 12.07 -2.97 0.04
CA LEU A 46 13.15 -3.38 -0.87
C LEU A 46 13.65 -2.19 -1.69
N ALA A 47 12.74 -1.44 -2.32
CA ALA A 47 13.11 -0.26 -3.11
C ALA A 47 13.92 0.76 -2.31
N SER A 48 13.60 0.95 -1.05
CA SER A 48 14.28 1.85 -0.13
C SER A 48 15.61 1.25 0.37
N GLU A 49 15.57 0.07 1.03
CA GLU A 49 16.72 -0.53 1.72
C GLU A 49 17.83 -1.03 0.78
N ALA A 50 17.48 -1.48 -0.42
CA ALA A 50 18.43 -1.85 -1.44
C ALA A 50 18.92 -0.65 -2.29
N GLY A 51 18.45 0.57 -1.99
CA GLY A 51 18.89 1.79 -2.65
C GLY A 51 18.42 1.95 -4.09
N HIS A 52 17.28 1.30 -4.48
CA HIS A 52 16.75 1.45 -5.84
C HIS A 52 16.30 2.88 -6.09
N PHE A 53 15.58 3.52 -5.15
CA PHE A 53 15.22 4.93 -5.26
C PHE A 53 16.42 5.84 -5.39
N ALA A 54 17.47 5.64 -4.59
CA ALA A 54 18.69 6.44 -4.66
C ALA A 54 19.41 6.29 -6.00
N ARG A 55 19.46 5.07 -6.57
CA ARG A 55 20.02 4.84 -7.92
C ARG A 55 19.21 5.49 -9.04
N ALA A 56 17.89 5.61 -8.85
CA ALA A 56 17.00 6.35 -9.75
C ALA A 56 17.09 7.89 -9.55
N GLY A 57 17.96 8.38 -8.67
CA GLY A 57 18.12 9.81 -8.42
C GLY A 57 17.00 10.44 -7.57
N VAL A 58 16.16 9.63 -6.91
CA VAL A 58 15.10 10.10 -6.02
C VAL A 58 15.35 9.70 -4.58
N ASN A 59 15.05 10.61 -3.65
CA ASN A 59 15.12 10.35 -2.23
C ASN A 59 13.72 10.05 -1.72
N VAL A 60 13.41 8.80 -1.35
CA VAL A 60 12.08 8.38 -0.88
C VAL A 60 12.18 7.80 0.52
N GLN A 61 11.48 8.43 1.45
CA GLN A 61 11.28 7.89 2.80
C GLN A 61 10.00 7.05 2.81
N VAL A 62 10.12 5.78 3.18
CA VAL A 62 8.99 4.83 3.24
C VAL A 62 8.64 4.56 4.69
N ASP A 63 7.42 4.97 5.11
CA ASP A 63 6.93 4.81 6.47
C ASP A 63 5.74 3.86 6.54
N ARG A 64 5.57 3.19 7.67
CA ARG A 64 4.41 2.34 7.95
C ARG A 64 3.12 3.16 8.07
N GLY A 65 1.97 2.51 7.80
CA GLY A 65 0.63 3.08 7.99
C GLY A 65 -0.19 2.44 9.10
N TYR A 66 -1.42 2.92 9.21
CA TYR A 66 -2.42 2.46 10.18
C TYR A 66 -3.79 2.16 9.54
N GLY A 67 -3.85 2.09 8.23
CA GLY A 67 -5.03 1.83 7.41
C GLY A 67 -5.05 2.73 6.18
N SER A 68 -5.71 2.28 5.09
CA SER A 68 -5.77 3.06 3.83
C SER A 68 -6.43 4.44 4.03
N ALA A 69 -7.44 4.56 4.88
CA ALA A 69 -8.08 5.85 5.14
C ALA A 69 -7.16 6.83 5.89
N ASP A 70 -6.30 6.33 6.80
CA ASP A 70 -5.26 7.13 7.46
C ASP A 70 -4.22 7.60 6.44
N ALA A 71 -3.73 6.69 5.59
CA ALA A 71 -2.75 7.02 4.56
C ALA A 71 -3.28 8.06 3.55
N ILE A 72 -4.52 7.91 3.09
CA ILE A 72 -5.23 8.84 2.20
C ILE A 72 -5.34 10.23 2.87
N THR A 73 -5.75 10.29 4.13
CA THR A 73 -5.88 11.55 4.88
C THR A 73 -4.53 12.26 5.04
N LYS A 74 -3.45 11.52 5.28
CA LYS A 74 -2.09 12.06 5.38
C LYS A 74 -1.62 12.72 4.08
N VAL A 75 -1.91 12.10 2.93
CA VAL A 75 -1.57 12.71 1.63
C VAL A 75 -2.46 13.91 1.34
N ALA A 76 -3.77 13.80 1.55
CA ALA A 76 -4.71 14.89 1.32
C ALA A 76 -4.43 16.12 2.19
N SER A 77 -3.84 15.96 3.37
CA SER A 77 -3.42 17.04 4.27
C SER A 77 -2.01 17.57 4.00
N GLY A 78 -1.24 16.96 3.09
CA GLY A 78 0.14 17.35 2.80
C GLY A 78 1.17 16.85 3.84
N ALA A 79 0.78 16.00 4.79
CA ALA A 79 1.72 15.38 5.74
C ALA A 79 2.66 14.38 5.06
N TYR A 80 2.18 13.74 3.98
CA TYR A 80 2.91 12.86 3.09
C TYR A 80 2.65 13.27 1.64
N ASP A 81 3.61 12.96 0.77
CA ASP A 81 3.53 13.27 -0.66
C ASP A 81 2.82 12.16 -1.44
N MET A 82 3.00 10.91 -1.01
CA MET A 82 2.45 9.74 -1.66
C MET A 82 1.96 8.70 -0.64
N ALA A 83 1.06 7.83 -1.07
CA ALA A 83 0.67 6.68 -0.27
C ALA A 83 0.45 5.43 -1.13
N PHE A 84 0.68 4.27 -0.52
CA PHE A 84 0.14 3.00 -0.99
C PHE A 84 -1.15 2.73 -0.23
N ALA A 85 -2.30 2.74 -0.91
CA ALA A 85 -3.61 2.58 -0.26
C ALA A 85 -4.67 2.01 -1.22
N ASP A 86 -5.81 1.61 -0.68
CA ASP A 86 -6.94 1.04 -1.43
C ASP A 86 -7.63 2.09 -2.30
N ILE A 87 -7.86 1.75 -3.58
CA ILE A 87 -8.48 2.69 -4.53
C ILE A 87 -9.97 2.92 -4.25
N GLY A 88 -10.68 1.95 -3.70
CA GLY A 88 -12.07 2.15 -3.28
C GLY A 88 -12.18 3.18 -2.15
N ALA A 89 -11.24 3.14 -1.21
CA ALA A 89 -11.14 4.14 -0.14
C ALA A 89 -10.76 5.53 -0.68
N LEU A 90 -9.91 5.62 -1.71
CA LEU A 90 -9.61 6.87 -2.41
C LEU A 90 -10.88 7.43 -3.07
N ILE A 91 -11.60 6.61 -3.84
CA ILE A 91 -12.85 7.02 -4.51
C ILE A 91 -13.89 7.51 -3.50
N GLN A 92 -14.04 6.78 -2.37
CA GLN A 92 -14.94 7.19 -1.30
C GLN A 92 -14.53 8.53 -0.67
N PHE A 93 -13.23 8.74 -0.46
CA PHE A 93 -12.72 9.99 0.10
C PHE A 93 -12.97 11.16 -0.84
N ASP A 94 -12.58 11.04 -2.11
CA ASP A 94 -12.71 12.11 -3.10
C ASP A 94 -14.17 12.39 -3.48
N GLY A 95 -15.03 11.37 -3.50
CA GLY A 95 -16.47 11.54 -3.72
C GLY A 95 -17.19 12.38 -2.66
N ARG A 96 -16.56 12.61 -1.51
CA ARG A 96 -17.03 13.50 -0.43
C ARG A 96 -16.47 14.92 -0.50
N GLN A 97 -15.61 15.18 -1.48
CA GLN A 97 -14.97 16.48 -1.65
C GLN A 97 -15.64 17.24 -2.80
N ASP A 98 -15.59 18.58 -2.75
CA ASP A 98 -16.06 19.42 -3.88
C ASP A 98 -15.22 19.26 -5.14
N LYS A 99 -13.96 18.84 -4.98
CA LYS A 99 -13.01 18.52 -6.07
C LYS A 99 -12.17 17.33 -5.67
N ALA A 100 -11.80 16.50 -6.65
CA ALA A 100 -10.84 15.41 -6.45
C ALA A 100 -9.52 15.96 -5.90
N LYS A 101 -9.08 15.41 -4.78
CA LYS A 101 -7.85 15.81 -4.08
C LYS A 101 -6.71 14.84 -4.32
N LEU A 102 -7.02 13.64 -4.78
CA LEU A 102 -6.07 12.56 -4.92
C LEU A 102 -6.21 11.87 -6.27
N ILE A 103 -5.09 11.38 -6.77
CA ILE A 103 -5.03 10.55 -7.99
C ILE A 103 -4.24 9.28 -7.70
N SER A 104 -4.68 8.17 -8.27
CA SER A 104 -3.87 6.97 -8.41
C SER A 104 -2.96 7.11 -9.63
N VAL A 105 -1.69 6.74 -9.51
CA VAL A 105 -0.68 6.82 -10.57
C VAL A 105 -0.09 5.46 -10.93
N LEU A 106 -0.42 4.41 -10.18
CA LEU A 106 0.00 3.03 -10.43
C LEU A 106 -0.98 2.08 -9.73
N GLN A 107 -1.68 1.24 -10.47
CA GLN A 107 -2.55 0.21 -9.90
C GLN A 107 -1.75 -1.06 -9.63
N ILE A 108 -1.55 -1.42 -8.36
CA ILE A 108 -0.71 -2.55 -7.97
C ILE A 108 -1.54 -3.81 -7.76
N TYR A 109 -2.60 -3.73 -6.95
CA TYR A 109 -3.48 -4.89 -6.74
C TYR A 109 -4.60 -4.88 -7.77
N ASP A 110 -4.49 -5.78 -8.75
CA ASP A 110 -5.50 -5.95 -9.80
C ASP A 110 -6.86 -6.38 -9.24
N VAL A 111 -6.86 -7.09 -8.13
CA VAL A 111 -8.06 -7.50 -7.39
C VAL A 111 -7.93 -7.10 -5.94
N ALA A 112 -8.98 -6.51 -5.36
CA ALA A 112 -9.03 -6.21 -3.94
C ALA A 112 -9.07 -7.52 -3.12
N PRO A 113 -8.04 -7.82 -2.32
CA PRO A 113 -7.95 -9.09 -1.60
C PRO A 113 -8.68 -9.05 -0.25
N MET A 114 -9.83 -8.36 -0.21
CA MET A 114 -10.63 -8.15 1.00
C MET A 114 -11.39 -9.43 1.39
N VAL A 115 -11.35 -9.74 2.68
CA VAL A 115 -12.01 -10.91 3.26
C VAL A 115 -12.65 -10.58 4.61
N VAL A 116 -13.62 -11.38 5.02
CA VAL A 116 -13.96 -11.60 6.42
C VAL A 116 -13.40 -12.95 6.83
N LEU A 117 -12.65 -12.98 7.92
CA LEU A 117 -12.10 -14.20 8.52
C LEU A 117 -12.86 -14.54 9.79
N SER A 118 -13.21 -15.80 9.96
CA SER A 118 -13.82 -16.33 11.19
C SER A 118 -13.36 -17.75 11.44
N LEU A 119 -13.39 -18.19 12.69
CA LEU A 119 -13.19 -19.62 12.99
C LEU A 119 -14.47 -20.37 12.59
N LYS A 120 -14.37 -21.58 12.02
CA LYS A 120 -15.52 -22.40 11.62
C LYS A 120 -16.53 -22.60 12.74
N LYS A 121 -16.07 -22.71 13.99
CA LYS A 121 -16.93 -22.83 15.18
C LYS A 121 -17.86 -21.62 15.42
N ALA A 122 -17.56 -20.46 14.79
CA ALA A 122 -18.41 -19.27 14.90
C ALA A 122 -19.65 -19.35 13.98
N ASN A 123 -19.73 -20.34 13.06
CA ASN A 123 -20.81 -20.56 12.11
C ASN A 123 -21.13 -19.30 11.26
N ILE A 124 -20.09 -18.64 10.76
CA ILE A 124 -20.20 -17.47 9.88
C ILE A 124 -19.74 -17.91 8.50
N SER A 125 -20.66 -18.12 7.56
CA SER A 125 -20.40 -18.62 6.20
C SER A 125 -20.84 -17.67 5.10
N LYS A 126 -21.68 -16.69 5.40
CA LYS A 126 -22.20 -15.68 4.48
C LYS A 126 -22.32 -14.33 5.18
N PRO A 127 -22.39 -13.22 4.44
CA PRO A 127 -22.44 -11.86 5.04
C PRO A 127 -23.57 -11.67 6.06
N GLY A 128 -24.77 -12.23 5.80
CA GLY A 128 -25.89 -12.14 6.73
C GLY A 128 -25.63 -12.74 8.12
N ASP A 129 -24.72 -13.70 8.23
CA ASP A 129 -24.39 -14.33 9.52
C ASP A 129 -23.57 -13.38 10.45
N LEU A 130 -23.14 -12.23 9.94
CA LEU A 130 -22.41 -11.21 10.71
C LEU A 130 -23.32 -10.34 11.58
N ALA A 131 -24.65 -10.39 11.35
CA ALA A 131 -25.61 -9.67 12.19
C ALA A 131 -25.50 -10.11 13.65
N GLY A 132 -25.33 -9.15 14.56
CA GLY A 132 -25.14 -9.39 16.00
C GLY A 132 -23.76 -9.97 16.40
N LYS A 133 -22.88 -10.25 15.47
CA LYS A 133 -21.54 -10.78 15.74
C LYS A 133 -20.56 -9.68 16.11
N ARG A 134 -19.59 -10.04 16.94
CA ARG A 134 -18.45 -9.20 17.32
C ARG A 134 -17.40 -9.27 16.20
N VAL A 135 -17.18 -8.18 15.49
CA VAL A 135 -16.23 -8.11 14.37
C VAL A 135 -15.09 -7.16 14.71
N ALA A 136 -13.88 -7.68 14.87
CA ALA A 136 -12.69 -6.89 15.13
C ALA A 136 -12.17 -6.25 13.84
N SER A 137 -11.88 -4.96 13.86
CA SER A 137 -11.29 -4.27 12.70
C SER A 137 -10.64 -2.95 13.11
N PRO A 138 -9.47 -2.60 12.56
CA PRO A 138 -8.96 -1.24 12.66
C PRO A 138 -9.88 -0.27 11.89
N PRO A 139 -10.36 0.82 12.51
CA PRO A 139 -11.34 1.72 11.89
C PRO A 139 -10.92 2.31 10.55
N ALA A 140 -9.61 2.58 10.38
CA ALA A 140 -9.06 3.16 9.16
C ALA A 140 -8.63 2.12 8.10
N SER A 141 -8.79 0.81 8.36
CA SER A 141 -8.45 -0.22 7.36
C SER A 141 -9.38 -0.18 6.15
N SER A 142 -8.85 -0.48 4.96
CA SER A 142 -9.65 -0.55 3.73
C SER A 142 -10.85 -1.48 3.88
N THR A 143 -10.66 -2.63 4.51
CA THR A 143 -11.71 -3.65 4.70
C THR A 143 -12.83 -3.17 5.62
N ARG A 144 -12.54 -2.33 6.62
CA ARG A 144 -13.56 -1.69 7.47
C ARG A 144 -14.30 -0.60 6.71
N VAL A 145 -13.57 0.24 6.00
CA VAL A 145 -14.12 1.37 5.23
C VAL A 145 -15.00 0.86 4.07
N MET A 146 -14.60 -0.24 3.41
CA MET A 146 -15.32 -0.83 2.28
C MET A 146 -16.35 -1.91 2.71
N PHE A 147 -16.47 -2.24 3.98
CA PHE A 147 -17.45 -3.21 4.47
C PHE A 147 -18.90 -2.91 4.06
N PRO A 148 -19.36 -1.63 3.98
CA PRO A 148 -20.69 -1.32 3.49
C PRO A 148 -20.98 -1.86 2.08
N LEU A 149 -19.97 -2.01 1.21
CA LEU A 149 -20.15 -2.64 -0.10
C LEU A 149 -20.63 -4.09 0.02
N LEU A 150 -19.96 -4.87 0.89
CA LEU A 150 -20.33 -6.25 1.18
C LEU A 150 -21.73 -6.33 1.79
N ALA A 151 -22.02 -5.44 2.73
CA ALA A 151 -23.30 -5.39 3.42
C ALA A 151 -24.46 -5.08 2.46
N VAL A 152 -24.34 -4.02 1.67
CA VAL A 152 -25.38 -3.61 0.70
C VAL A 152 -25.59 -4.68 -0.37
N ALA A 153 -24.52 -5.25 -0.93
CA ALA A 153 -24.61 -6.29 -1.96
C ALA A 153 -25.33 -7.55 -1.46
N ASN A 154 -25.37 -7.78 -0.14
CA ASN A 154 -25.95 -9.00 0.46
C ASN A 154 -27.13 -8.73 1.40
N GLY A 155 -27.72 -7.53 1.39
CA GLY A 155 -28.86 -7.19 2.21
C GLY A 155 -28.60 -7.22 3.73
N LEU A 156 -27.36 -7.06 4.15
CA LEU A 156 -26.98 -6.94 5.56
C LEU A 156 -27.06 -5.47 5.98
N ASP A 157 -27.72 -5.20 7.10
CA ASP A 157 -27.59 -3.91 7.75
C ASP A 157 -26.22 -3.79 8.44
N SER A 158 -25.37 -2.89 7.96
CA SER A 158 -24.04 -2.66 8.57
C SER A 158 -24.11 -2.26 10.04
N ALA A 159 -25.24 -1.66 10.49
CA ALA A 159 -25.45 -1.28 11.88
C ALA A 159 -25.75 -2.50 12.79
N ALA A 160 -26.13 -3.63 12.20
CA ALA A 160 -26.34 -4.86 12.95
C ALA A 160 -25.05 -5.57 13.36
N VAL A 161 -23.88 -5.10 12.88
CA VAL A 161 -22.57 -5.67 13.24
C VAL A 161 -22.02 -4.99 14.48
N ASN A 162 -21.64 -5.79 15.48
CA ASN A 162 -21.01 -5.28 16.70
C ASN A 162 -19.50 -5.11 16.49
N TRP A 163 -19.09 -3.91 16.15
CA TRP A 163 -17.68 -3.64 15.86
C TRP A 163 -16.82 -3.55 17.12
N ILE A 164 -15.65 -4.19 17.07
CA ILE A 164 -14.58 -4.01 18.05
C ILE A 164 -13.45 -3.27 17.37
N ASP A 165 -13.26 -2.00 17.75
CA ASP A 165 -12.18 -1.18 17.24
C ASP A 165 -10.85 -1.60 17.88
N VAL A 166 -9.88 -1.96 17.03
CA VAL A 166 -8.59 -2.50 17.45
C VAL A 166 -7.44 -1.86 16.68
N THR A 167 -6.24 -1.96 17.23
CA THR A 167 -5.03 -1.66 16.46
C THR A 167 -4.73 -2.81 15.48
N PRO A 168 -4.02 -2.54 14.37
CA PRO A 168 -3.62 -3.57 13.42
C PRO A 168 -3.00 -4.82 14.04
N GLN A 169 -2.16 -4.63 15.07
CA GLN A 169 -1.40 -5.70 15.72
C GLN A 169 -2.24 -6.66 16.56
N LEU A 170 -3.39 -6.20 17.05
CA LEU A 170 -4.23 -7.00 17.95
C LEU A 170 -5.32 -7.79 17.22
N ARG A 171 -5.63 -7.45 15.99
CA ARG A 171 -6.78 -7.97 15.23
C ARG A 171 -6.79 -9.50 15.16
N GLU A 172 -5.69 -10.09 14.69
CA GLU A 172 -5.59 -11.55 14.51
C GLU A 172 -5.66 -12.29 15.86
N MET A 173 -5.03 -11.74 16.89
CA MET A 173 -5.03 -12.32 18.24
C MET A 173 -6.44 -12.37 18.83
N LEU A 174 -7.26 -11.31 18.70
CA LEU A 174 -8.64 -11.30 19.19
C LEU A 174 -9.51 -12.38 18.54
N LEU A 175 -9.31 -12.62 17.25
CA LEU A 175 -10.00 -13.71 16.54
C LEU A 175 -9.58 -15.07 17.10
N VAL A 176 -8.29 -15.33 17.20
CA VAL A 176 -7.75 -16.62 17.65
C VAL A 176 -8.15 -16.94 19.09
N GLN A 177 -8.16 -15.94 19.96
CA GLN A 177 -8.59 -16.06 21.36
C GLN A 177 -10.12 -16.13 21.54
N GLY A 178 -10.93 -15.98 20.46
CA GLY A 178 -12.39 -15.98 20.52
C GLY A 178 -12.98 -14.73 21.19
N GLN A 179 -12.21 -13.68 21.32
CA GLN A 179 -12.69 -12.38 21.81
C GLN A 179 -13.45 -11.62 20.74
N ALA A 180 -13.20 -11.93 19.45
CA ALA A 180 -14.01 -11.56 18.30
C ALA A 180 -14.54 -12.83 17.62
N ASP A 181 -15.74 -12.75 17.03
CA ASP A 181 -16.35 -13.85 16.30
C ASP A 181 -15.85 -13.88 14.83
N ALA A 182 -15.48 -12.70 14.31
CA ALA A 182 -14.88 -12.51 13.00
C ALA A 182 -13.95 -11.29 12.98
N THR A 183 -13.20 -11.15 11.90
CA THR A 183 -12.43 -9.93 11.60
C THR A 183 -12.55 -9.58 10.13
N THR A 184 -12.59 -8.29 9.79
CA THR A 184 -12.33 -7.86 8.41
C THR A 184 -10.83 -7.78 8.18
N ALA A 185 -10.36 -8.31 7.06
CA ALA A 185 -8.95 -8.55 6.82
C ALA A 185 -8.63 -8.50 5.32
N LEU A 186 -7.37 -8.51 4.97
CA LEU A 186 -6.92 -8.96 3.66
C LEU A 186 -6.60 -10.45 3.71
N ILE A 187 -6.66 -11.13 2.58
CA ILE A 187 -6.31 -12.56 2.50
C ILE A 187 -4.86 -12.82 2.99
N THR A 188 -4.01 -11.82 2.94
CA THR A 188 -2.63 -11.83 3.42
C THR A 188 -2.50 -12.01 4.95
N ASP A 189 -3.59 -11.88 5.68
CA ASP A 189 -3.58 -12.06 7.13
C ASP A 189 -3.71 -13.55 7.54
N VAL A 190 -4.12 -14.41 6.60
CA VAL A 190 -4.27 -15.86 6.85
C VAL A 190 -2.98 -16.50 7.37
N PRO A 191 -1.78 -16.30 6.76
CA PRO A 191 -0.54 -16.88 7.30
C PRO A 191 -0.21 -16.47 8.75
N GLY A 192 -0.60 -15.25 9.15
CA GLY A 192 -0.43 -14.80 10.55
C GLY A 192 -1.35 -15.55 11.50
N ILE A 193 -2.60 -15.79 11.11
CA ILE A 193 -3.56 -16.57 11.91
C ILE A 193 -3.12 -18.03 12.01
N GLU A 194 -2.60 -18.61 10.93
CA GLU A 194 -2.04 -19.97 10.93
C GLU A 194 -0.82 -20.06 11.85
N HIS A 195 0.05 -19.06 11.84
CA HIS A 195 1.20 -18.98 12.74
C HIS A 195 0.78 -18.92 14.22
N LEU A 196 -0.37 -18.32 14.51
CA LEU A 196 -0.98 -18.32 15.84
C LEU A 196 -1.65 -19.65 16.22
N GLY A 197 -1.51 -20.70 15.41
CA GLY A 197 -1.94 -22.06 15.70
C GLY A 197 -3.32 -22.45 15.20
N VAL A 198 -3.96 -21.63 14.37
CA VAL A 198 -5.22 -21.97 13.71
C VAL A 198 -4.93 -22.70 12.41
N ALA A 199 -5.39 -23.96 12.27
CA ALA A 199 -5.25 -24.69 11.03
C ALA A 199 -6.19 -24.11 9.94
N ASP A 200 -5.75 -24.12 8.67
CA ASP A 200 -6.54 -23.64 7.51
C ASP A 200 -7.95 -24.28 7.49
N ARG A 201 -8.05 -25.59 7.76
CA ARG A 201 -9.33 -26.30 7.86
C ARG A 201 -10.30 -25.76 8.91
N ASP A 202 -9.81 -25.01 9.90
CA ASP A 202 -10.60 -24.43 10.99
C ASP A 202 -10.95 -22.96 10.75
N LEU A 203 -10.45 -22.38 9.65
CA LEU A 203 -10.70 -21.01 9.23
C LEU A 203 -11.76 -20.93 8.15
N ASN A 204 -12.68 -20.01 8.29
CA ASN A 204 -13.61 -19.59 7.23
C ASN A 204 -13.07 -18.31 6.59
N ILE A 205 -12.92 -18.32 5.26
CA ILE A 205 -12.44 -17.20 4.47
C ILE A 205 -13.57 -16.75 3.54
N MET A 206 -14.22 -15.66 3.87
CA MET A 206 -15.29 -15.06 3.10
C MET A 206 -14.73 -13.93 2.25
N ARG A 207 -14.44 -14.18 0.97
CA ARG A 207 -13.92 -13.15 0.05
C ARG A 207 -15.05 -12.19 -0.34
N PHE A 208 -14.79 -10.91 -0.35
CA PHE A 208 -15.75 -9.91 -0.81
C PHE A 208 -16.16 -10.15 -2.27
N SER A 209 -15.21 -10.57 -3.12
CA SER A 209 -15.48 -10.91 -4.52
C SER A 209 -16.52 -12.02 -4.71
N ASP A 210 -16.52 -13.02 -3.84
CA ASP A 210 -17.47 -14.14 -3.92
C ASP A 210 -18.90 -13.71 -3.56
N PHE A 211 -19.05 -12.54 -2.96
CA PHE A 211 -20.31 -11.95 -2.53
C PHE A 211 -20.62 -10.62 -3.25
N GLY A 212 -20.19 -10.51 -4.51
CA GLY A 212 -20.61 -9.43 -5.41
C GLY A 212 -19.80 -8.14 -5.31
N VAL A 213 -18.67 -8.12 -4.59
CA VAL A 213 -17.80 -6.94 -4.45
C VAL A 213 -16.47 -7.19 -5.16
N ALA A 214 -16.46 -6.95 -6.47
CA ALA A 214 -15.27 -7.10 -7.31
C ALA A 214 -14.69 -5.72 -7.66
N LEU A 215 -13.62 -5.31 -6.96
CA LEU A 215 -12.97 -4.02 -7.12
C LEU A 215 -11.50 -4.20 -7.55
N TYR A 216 -10.90 -3.15 -8.10
CA TYR A 216 -9.47 -2.96 -7.98
C TYR A 216 -9.08 -2.80 -6.50
N GLY A 217 -7.85 -3.19 -6.16
CA GLY A 217 -7.35 -3.06 -4.79
C GLY A 217 -6.40 -1.87 -4.62
N HIS A 218 -5.26 -2.10 -3.98
CA HIS A 218 -4.32 -1.05 -3.60
C HIS A 218 -3.55 -0.48 -4.80
N CYS A 219 -3.34 0.82 -4.74
CA CYS A 219 -2.64 1.63 -5.74
C CYS A 219 -1.61 2.54 -5.07
N LEU A 220 -0.69 3.07 -5.85
CA LEU A 220 0.15 4.20 -5.46
C LEU A 220 -0.60 5.49 -5.79
N LEU A 221 -0.79 6.35 -4.81
CA LEU A 221 -1.55 7.59 -4.94
C LEU A 221 -0.77 8.81 -4.46
N THR A 222 -1.18 9.98 -4.96
CA THR A 222 -0.62 11.29 -4.60
C THR A 222 -1.66 12.38 -4.83
N THR A 223 -1.31 13.64 -4.60
CA THR A 223 -2.14 14.78 -5.03
C THR A 223 -1.82 15.18 -6.47
N PRO A 224 -2.81 15.65 -7.26
CA PRO A 224 -2.55 16.21 -8.59
C PRO A 224 -1.48 17.31 -8.56
N GLU A 225 -1.52 18.17 -7.52
CA GLU A 225 -0.56 19.27 -7.36
C GLU A 225 0.88 18.77 -7.20
N PHE A 226 1.12 17.76 -6.38
CA PHE A 226 2.46 17.18 -6.21
C PHE A 226 2.95 16.54 -7.51
N ALA A 227 2.09 15.77 -8.18
CA ALA A 227 2.41 15.10 -9.43
C ALA A 227 2.76 16.07 -10.56
N ASP A 228 1.97 17.13 -10.71
CA ASP A 228 2.17 18.14 -11.78
C ASP A 228 3.40 19.03 -11.52
N LYS A 229 3.76 19.27 -10.26
CA LYS A 229 4.98 20.00 -9.89
C LYS A 229 6.26 19.17 -9.99
N ASN A 230 6.15 17.85 -9.90
CA ASN A 230 7.30 16.94 -9.82
C ASN A 230 7.20 15.77 -10.82
N PRO A 231 6.94 16.02 -12.13
CA PRO A 231 6.64 14.95 -13.10
C PRO A 231 7.79 13.93 -13.25
N GLU A 232 9.04 14.38 -13.26
CA GLU A 232 10.19 13.46 -13.39
C GLU A 232 10.39 12.62 -12.13
N VAL A 233 10.22 13.21 -10.94
CA VAL A 233 10.24 12.46 -9.66
C VAL A 233 9.15 11.40 -9.65
N MET A 234 7.95 11.73 -10.13
CA MET A 234 6.83 10.80 -10.22
C MET A 234 7.14 9.61 -11.12
N LYS A 235 7.70 9.86 -12.32
CA LYS A 235 8.07 8.80 -13.27
C LYS A 235 9.11 7.86 -12.66
N GLU A 236 10.15 8.41 -12.02
CA GLU A 236 11.21 7.60 -11.41
C GLU A 236 10.71 6.82 -10.20
N VAL A 237 9.84 7.40 -9.35
CA VAL A 237 9.22 6.68 -8.22
C VAL A 237 8.33 5.55 -8.73
N VAL A 238 7.43 5.81 -9.68
CA VAL A 238 6.53 4.79 -10.24
C VAL A 238 7.31 3.66 -10.90
N LYS A 239 8.30 3.98 -11.73
CA LYS A 239 9.19 3.00 -12.37
C LYS A 239 9.91 2.14 -11.33
N THR A 240 10.51 2.77 -10.32
CA THR A 240 11.24 2.05 -9.25
C THR A 240 10.32 1.12 -8.47
N VAL A 241 9.08 1.54 -8.19
CA VAL A 241 8.09 0.69 -7.52
C VAL A 241 7.72 -0.51 -8.40
N VAL A 242 7.49 -0.32 -9.71
CA VAL A 242 7.25 -1.43 -10.65
C VAL A 242 8.41 -2.42 -10.66
N GLU A 243 9.65 -1.93 -10.75
CA GLU A 243 10.85 -2.77 -10.71
C GLU A 243 10.98 -3.54 -9.40
N ALA A 244 10.71 -2.91 -8.26
CA ALA A 244 10.75 -3.56 -6.96
C ALA A 244 9.71 -4.68 -6.83
N TRP A 245 8.49 -4.48 -7.36
CA TRP A 245 7.49 -5.53 -7.43
C TRP A 245 7.92 -6.68 -8.35
N LYS A 246 8.50 -6.39 -9.51
CA LYS A 246 9.04 -7.43 -10.42
C LYS A 246 10.15 -8.22 -9.73
N ILE A 247 11.05 -7.58 -8.99
CA ILE A 247 12.08 -8.27 -8.21
C ILE A 247 11.44 -9.16 -7.13
N ALA A 248 10.44 -8.65 -6.39
CA ALA A 248 9.76 -9.42 -5.37
C ALA A 248 8.96 -10.62 -5.93
N ILE A 249 8.45 -10.51 -7.16
CA ILE A 249 7.78 -11.60 -7.88
C ILE A 249 8.80 -12.68 -8.26
N ALA A 250 9.93 -12.28 -8.84
CA ALA A 250 10.97 -13.23 -9.32
C ALA A 250 11.82 -13.79 -8.17
N HIS A 251 12.11 -12.98 -7.16
CA HIS A 251 13.02 -13.26 -6.05
C HIS A 251 12.44 -12.79 -4.71
N PRO A 252 11.37 -13.43 -4.20
CA PRO A 252 10.68 -12.98 -3.00
C PRO A 252 11.58 -12.87 -1.76
N ASP A 253 12.62 -13.69 -1.68
CA ASP A 253 13.58 -13.64 -0.57
C ASP A 253 14.30 -12.29 -0.45
N ASN A 254 14.53 -11.59 -1.57
CA ASN A 254 15.15 -10.26 -1.54
C ASN A 254 14.26 -9.25 -0.82
N ALA A 255 12.95 -9.31 -1.05
CA ALA A 255 11.98 -8.43 -0.43
C ALA A 255 11.83 -8.74 1.08
N ILE A 256 11.83 -10.03 1.44
CA ILE A 256 11.76 -10.45 2.85
C ILE A 256 13.03 -10.07 3.61
N ALA A 257 14.21 -10.26 2.99
CA ALA A 257 15.46 -9.82 3.60
C ALA A 257 15.50 -8.30 3.86
N ALA A 258 14.89 -7.50 2.98
CA ALA A 258 14.80 -6.05 3.18
C ALA A 258 13.96 -5.67 4.40
N ILE A 259 12.80 -6.30 4.60
CA ILE A 259 11.99 -6.04 5.80
C ILE A 259 12.63 -6.62 7.07
N LYS A 260 13.33 -7.76 6.98
CA LYS A 260 14.10 -8.33 8.10
C LYS A 260 15.24 -7.41 8.55
N LYS A 261 15.90 -6.77 7.60
CA LYS A 261 16.95 -5.76 7.91
C LYS A 261 16.35 -4.56 8.66
N ARG A 262 15.15 -4.12 8.29
CA ARG A 262 14.45 -2.99 8.93
C ARG A 262 13.87 -3.34 10.29
N ASP A 263 13.31 -4.54 10.43
CA ASP A 263 12.77 -5.08 11.68
C ASP A 263 13.29 -6.52 11.92
N PRO A 264 14.34 -6.67 12.74
CA PRO A 264 14.90 -7.98 13.05
C PRO A 264 13.96 -8.95 13.79
N LEU A 265 12.80 -8.48 14.27
CA LEU A 265 11.87 -9.30 15.06
C LEU A 265 10.82 -10.01 14.20
N ILE A 266 10.74 -9.72 12.89
CA ILE A 266 9.75 -10.37 12.02
C ILE A 266 10.01 -11.88 11.86
N GLU A 267 8.92 -12.62 11.69
CA GLU A 267 8.95 -14.05 11.33
C GLU A 267 8.99 -14.22 9.80
N GLU A 268 10.20 -14.41 9.25
CA GLU A 268 10.44 -14.42 7.81
C GLU A 268 9.53 -15.40 7.03
N LYS A 269 9.24 -16.57 7.61
CA LYS A 269 8.36 -17.55 6.98
C LYS A 269 6.93 -17.03 6.84
N VAL A 270 6.43 -16.34 7.86
CA VAL A 270 5.08 -15.73 7.83
C VAL A 270 5.03 -14.62 6.81
N GLU A 271 6.02 -13.73 6.83
CA GLU A 271 6.06 -12.59 5.93
C GLU A 271 6.26 -13.01 4.46
N ARG A 272 7.03 -14.06 4.22
CA ARG A 272 7.14 -14.69 2.89
C ARG A 272 5.79 -15.25 2.43
N ALA A 273 5.10 -15.99 3.29
CA ALA A 273 3.78 -16.52 2.96
C ALA A 273 2.76 -15.40 2.69
N ARG A 274 2.79 -14.28 3.43
CA ARG A 274 1.97 -13.10 3.17
C ARG A 274 2.24 -12.51 1.77
N LEU A 275 3.51 -12.39 1.39
CA LEU A 275 3.89 -11.92 0.05
C LEU A 275 3.39 -12.89 -1.03
N GLU A 276 3.60 -14.19 -0.89
CA GLU A 276 3.14 -15.19 -1.84
C GLU A 276 1.60 -15.19 -1.99
N VAL A 277 0.88 -15.02 -0.88
CA VAL A 277 -0.58 -14.94 -0.89
C VAL A 277 -1.07 -13.70 -1.65
N VAL A 278 -0.48 -12.51 -1.47
CA VAL A 278 -0.88 -11.33 -2.23
C VAL A 278 -0.52 -11.44 -3.71
N LEU A 279 0.64 -11.98 -4.02
CA LEU A 279 1.04 -12.21 -5.41
C LEU A 279 0.02 -13.11 -6.13
N LYS A 280 -0.38 -14.20 -5.51
CA LYS A 280 -1.32 -15.17 -6.08
C LYS A 280 -2.75 -14.62 -6.20
N ASN A 281 -3.25 -13.90 -5.19
CA ASN A 281 -4.67 -13.57 -5.08
C ASN A 281 -5.02 -12.15 -5.56
N ALA A 282 -4.04 -11.24 -5.65
CA ALA A 282 -4.32 -9.84 -5.96
C ALA A 282 -3.52 -9.29 -7.15
N ILE A 283 -2.37 -9.85 -7.47
CA ILE A 283 -1.43 -9.27 -8.44
C ILE A 283 -1.30 -10.13 -9.70
N LEU A 284 -0.94 -11.41 -9.58
CA LEU A 284 -0.63 -12.30 -10.71
C LEU A 284 -1.89 -12.85 -11.38
N THR A 285 -2.82 -11.95 -11.73
CA THR A 285 -4.04 -12.27 -12.49
C THR A 285 -3.72 -12.53 -13.97
N ASP A 286 -4.66 -13.14 -14.68
CA ASP A 286 -4.51 -13.34 -16.13
C ASP A 286 -4.37 -12.00 -16.88
N ARG A 287 -5.04 -10.93 -16.38
CA ARG A 287 -4.89 -9.59 -16.95
C ARG A 287 -3.46 -9.08 -16.79
N VAL A 288 -2.93 -9.10 -15.57
CA VAL A 288 -1.57 -8.60 -15.30
C VAL A 288 -0.51 -9.43 -16.03
N ARG A 289 -0.72 -10.72 -16.18
CA ARG A 289 0.19 -11.57 -17.02
C ARG A 289 0.20 -11.16 -18.49
N ARG A 290 -0.92 -10.69 -19.03
CA ARG A 290 -1.02 -10.23 -20.43
C ARG A 290 -0.62 -8.78 -20.62
N MET A 291 -1.05 -7.91 -19.71
CA MET A 291 -0.96 -6.45 -19.86
C MET A 291 0.20 -5.82 -19.08
N GLY A 292 0.82 -6.57 -18.18
CA GLY A 292 1.82 -6.02 -17.26
C GLY A 292 1.22 -5.42 -16.00
N LEU A 293 2.09 -5.05 -15.05
CA LEU A 293 1.75 -4.49 -13.76
C LEU A 293 1.59 -2.97 -13.89
N GLY A 294 0.49 -2.41 -13.39
CA GLY A 294 0.42 -0.98 -13.10
C GLY A 294 -0.69 -0.21 -13.78
N ASP A 295 -1.19 -0.69 -14.91
CA ASP A 295 -2.27 -0.03 -15.66
C ASP A 295 -3.65 -0.58 -15.28
N VAL A 296 -4.71 0.08 -15.72
CA VAL A 296 -6.11 -0.29 -15.48
C VAL A 296 -6.88 -0.50 -16.78
N GLU A 297 -7.90 -1.36 -16.73
CA GLU A 297 -8.92 -1.43 -17.78
C GLU A 297 -9.99 -0.37 -17.50
N PRO A 298 -10.25 0.57 -18.42
CA PRO A 298 -11.21 1.66 -18.18
C PRO A 298 -12.58 1.17 -17.73
N ALA A 299 -13.11 0.12 -18.34
CA ALA A 299 -14.42 -0.44 -17.98
C ALA A 299 -14.46 -0.95 -16.52
N ARG A 300 -13.39 -1.61 -16.03
CA ARG A 300 -13.31 -2.07 -14.64
C ARG A 300 -13.11 -0.91 -13.65
N MET A 301 -12.39 0.14 -14.06
CA MET A 301 -12.28 1.34 -13.25
C MET A 301 -13.64 2.01 -13.07
N HIS A 302 -14.41 2.16 -14.16
CA HIS A 302 -15.78 2.67 -14.08
C HIS A 302 -16.65 1.80 -13.17
N GLN A 303 -16.62 0.47 -13.29
CA GLN A 303 -17.35 -0.44 -12.40
C GLN A 303 -16.95 -0.26 -10.93
N THR A 304 -15.66 -0.06 -10.65
CA THR A 304 -15.18 0.21 -9.29
C THR A 304 -15.75 1.53 -8.76
N ILE A 305 -15.69 2.59 -9.56
CA ILE A 305 -16.22 3.92 -9.19
C ILE A 305 -17.74 3.84 -8.96
N ASP A 306 -18.49 3.24 -9.86
CA ASP A 306 -19.96 3.12 -9.78
C ASP A 306 -20.39 2.35 -8.52
N MET A 307 -19.72 1.24 -8.22
CA MET A 307 -20.02 0.44 -7.03
C MET A 307 -19.82 1.22 -5.75
N VAL A 308 -18.70 1.95 -5.63
CA VAL A 308 -18.41 2.79 -4.47
C VAL A 308 -19.40 3.95 -4.41
N ALA A 309 -19.58 4.69 -5.49
CA ALA A 309 -20.49 5.84 -5.55
C ALA A 309 -21.92 5.46 -5.14
N LYS A 310 -22.45 4.39 -5.72
CA LYS A 310 -23.80 3.89 -5.41
C LYS A 310 -23.95 3.49 -3.94
N THR A 311 -22.97 2.77 -3.38
CA THR A 311 -23.05 2.27 -1.99
C THR A 311 -23.01 3.40 -0.97
N PHE A 312 -22.18 4.41 -1.22
CA PHE A 312 -21.99 5.53 -0.29
C PHE A 312 -22.86 6.76 -0.63
N ASN A 313 -23.74 6.66 -1.65
CA ASN A 313 -24.57 7.77 -2.13
C ASN A 313 -23.71 9.00 -2.48
N LEU A 314 -22.67 8.78 -3.29
CA LEU A 314 -21.72 9.80 -3.73
C LEU A 314 -21.91 10.10 -5.22
N PRO A 315 -21.44 11.27 -5.69
CA PRO A 315 -21.33 11.52 -7.12
C PRO A 315 -20.43 10.47 -7.80
N VAL A 316 -20.80 10.09 -9.03
CA VAL A 316 -19.94 9.25 -9.87
C VAL A 316 -18.81 10.12 -10.40
N LEU A 317 -17.57 9.78 -10.01
CA LEU A 317 -16.38 10.52 -10.40
C LEU A 317 -15.92 10.10 -11.81
N ASP A 318 -15.30 11.02 -12.55
CA ASP A 318 -14.63 10.69 -13.82
C ASP A 318 -13.41 9.79 -13.54
N ALA A 319 -13.29 8.70 -14.27
CA ALA A 319 -12.18 7.76 -14.12
C ALA A 319 -10.81 8.44 -14.32
N ASN A 320 -10.72 9.44 -15.21
CA ASN A 320 -9.48 10.21 -15.43
C ASN A 320 -9.15 11.15 -14.26
N SER A 321 -10.14 11.49 -13.41
CA SER A 321 -9.88 12.22 -12.17
C SER A 321 -9.38 11.33 -11.03
N ILE A 322 -9.53 9.99 -11.18
CA ILE A 322 -9.14 8.99 -10.17
C ILE A 322 -7.82 8.34 -10.55
N TYR A 323 -7.60 8.05 -11.84
CA TYR A 323 -6.42 7.34 -12.31
C TYR A 323 -5.74 8.08 -13.46
N ARG A 324 -4.41 8.27 -13.35
CA ARG A 324 -3.57 8.91 -14.37
C ARG A 324 -2.39 8.01 -14.75
N ALA A 325 -2.36 7.59 -16.03
CA ALA A 325 -1.32 6.72 -16.57
C ALA A 325 -0.05 7.48 -17.01
N ASP A 326 -0.01 8.82 -16.89
CA ASP A 326 1.04 9.70 -17.45
C ASP A 326 2.44 9.41 -16.90
N TYR A 327 2.51 8.76 -15.74
CA TYR A 327 3.75 8.47 -15.02
C TYR A 327 4.19 7.01 -15.14
N LEU A 328 3.41 6.17 -15.84
CA LEU A 328 3.77 4.77 -16.05
C LEU A 328 5.04 4.65 -16.90
N PRO A 329 5.91 3.68 -16.61
CA PRO A 329 7.02 3.36 -17.49
C PRO A 329 6.50 2.77 -18.81
N PRO A 330 7.36 2.67 -19.84
CA PRO A 330 6.98 2.01 -21.09
C PRO A 330 6.37 0.63 -20.84
N HIS A 331 5.37 0.25 -21.65
CA HIS A 331 4.64 -1.01 -21.47
C HIS A 331 5.56 -2.24 -21.37
N ALA A 332 6.66 -2.28 -22.12
CA ALA A 332 7.65 -3.36 -22.05
C ALA A 332 8.27 -3.52 -20.65
N ASP A 333 8.44 -2.42 -19.92
CA ASP A 333 9.03 -2.42 -18.59
C ASP A 333 8.04 -2.89 -17.51
N MET A 334 6.73 -2.81 -17.80
CA MET A 334 5.66 -3.31 -16.92
C MET A 334 5.39 -4.80 -17.07
N GLN A 335 5.85 -5.43 -18.16
CA GLN A 335 5.66 -6.86 -18.39
C GLN A 335 6.37 -7.71 -17.33
N LEU A 336 5.69 -8.74 -16.85
CA LEU A 336 6.27 -9.76 -16.00
C LEU A 336 7.02 -10.76 -16.86
N GLN A 337 8.27 -11.02 -16.52
CA GLN A 337 9.10 -12.01 -17.21
C GLN A 337 8.76 -13.42 -16.73
#